data_e0a77be7afb876031a78ee035ddec379
#
_entry.id   e0a77be7afb876031a78ee035ddec379
#
_cell.length_a   1.000
_cell.length_b   1.000
_cell.length_c   1.000
_cell.angle_alpha   90.00
_cell.angle_beta   90.00
_cell.angle_gamma   90.00
#
_symmetry.space_group_name_H-M   'P 1'
#
loop_
_entity.id
_entity.type
_entity.pdbx_description
1 polymer ?
#
loop_
_entity_poly.entity_id
_entity_poly.type
_entity_poly.pdbx_seq_one_letter_code
_entity_poly.pdbx_strand_id
1 'polypeptide(L)'
;AASEDYLQSFVLSGRALEVVAAVTQPLVVPAHTEIVIEGRILPDQTVREGPFGEFVGYLSPVGEAPVVEITAVTHRARPIYHAINGYGRETVMLRKYVLEASLLKVLQAAVPIVVDAEMTAGGLHRFHAVVQVRKTSKQQDGLQRNAIMAAFGALKDLDLVIVVDDDIDIRNPADVEYAVATRMEASRDLITIPGARGHEYVRVGNAGIRAKLGIAATVPFEERDRFARCQFSPVDVRPDDLTFDPEVLRVHLREG
;
A
#
# COMPACT_ATOMS: atom_id res chain seq x y z
N ALA A 1 22.32 -13.86 -6.52
CA ALA A 1 21.41 -12.73 -6.31
C ALA A 1 21.05 -12.04 -7.65
N ALA A 2 22.02 -11.66 -8.47
CA ALA A 2 21.73 -10.96 -9.74
C ALA A 2 20.93 -11.79 -10.78
N SER A 3 20.93 -13.12 -10.69
CA SER A 3 20.24 -13.97 -11.65
C SER A 3 18.72 -14.04 -11.48
N GLU A 4 18.20 -13.86 -10.27
CA GLU A 4 16.75 -13.92 -10.00
C GLU A 4 16.03 -12.66 -10.48
N ASP A 5 16.63 -11.48 -10.30
CA ASP A 5 16.05 -10.21 -10.75
C ASP A 5 15.96 -10.14 -12.28
N TYR A 6 16.91 -10.74 -12.98
CA TYR A 6 16.90 -10.82 -14.45
C TYR A 6 15.83 -11.80 -14.96
N LEU A 7 15.56 -12.90 -14.25
CA LEU A 7 14.46 -13.81 -14.55
C LEU A 7 13.10 -13.15 -14.34
N GLN A 8 12.93 -12.35 -13.29
CA GLN A 8 11.69 -11.58 -13.06
C GLN A 8 11.45 -10.58 -14.17
N SER A 9 12.47 -9.88 -14.65
CA SER A 9 12.37 -8.96 -15.79
C SER A 9 11.89 -9.67 -17.05
N PHE A 10 12.36 -10.90 -17.32
CA PHE A 10 11.89 -11.72 -18.43
C PHE A 10 10.41 -12.08 -18.30
N VAL A 11 9.95 -12.48 -17.11
CA VAL A 11 8.55 -12.86 -16.87
C VAL A 11 7.61 -11.67 -17.12
N LEU A 12 8.01 -10.46 -16.71
CA LEU A 12 7.19 -9.26 -16.87
C LEU A 12 7.18 -8.70 -18.29
N SER A 13 8.32 -8.74 -18.98
CA SER A 13 8.48 -8.13 -20.32
C SER A 13 8.24 -9.09 -21.48
N GLY A 14 8.24 -10.40 -21.22
CA GLY A 14 8.21 -11.44 -22.26
C GLY A 14 9.47 -11.49 -23.15
N ARG A 15 10.54 -10.78 -22.77
CA ARG A 15 11.79 -10.71 -23.51
C ARG A 15 12.97 -10.95 -22.59
N ALA A 16 14.00 -11.66 -23.09
CA ALA A 16 15.24 -11.81 -22.37
C ALA A 16 15.89 -10.44 -22.14
N LEU A 17 16.34 -10.18 -20.92
CA LEU A 17 17.09 -8.97 -20.61
C LEU A 17 18.47 -9.06 -21.25
N GLU A 18 18.78 -8.13 -22.14
CA GLU A 18 20.10 -8.01 -22.73
C GLU A 18 21.09 -7.47 -21.67
N VAL A 19 22.23 -8.16 -21.49
CA VAL A 19 23.23 -7.81 -20.49
C VAL A 19 24.60 -7.68 -21.11
N VAL A 20 25.46 -6.85 -20.52
CA VAL A 20 26.85 -6.66 -20.87
C VAL A 20 27.74 -6.80 -19.64
N ALA A 21 29.03 -7.12 -19.85
CA ALA A 21 29.97 -7.17 -18.74
C ALA A 21 30.21 -5.77 -18.15
N ALA A 22 30.30 -5.70 -16.83
CA ALA A 22 30.75 -4.50 -16.12
C ALA A 22 32.25 -4.24 -16.46
N VAL A 23 32.69 -2.99 -16.32
CA VAL A 23 34.05 -2.58 -16.75
C VAL A 23 35.11 -2.97 -15.71
N THR A 24 34.79 -2.85 -14.42
CA THR A 24 35.75 -3.03 -13.32
C THR A 24 35.38 -4.14 -12.35
N GLN A 25 34.16 -4.66 -12.44
CA GLN A 25 33.67 -5.71 -11.54
C GLN A 25 33.39 -7.01 -12.34
N PRO A 26 33.55 -8.20 -11.73
CA PRO A 26 33.22 -9.47 -12.36
C PRO A 26 31.72 -9.74 -12.36
N LEU A 27 30.91 -8.79 -12.85
CA LEU A 27 29.47 -8.79 -12.85
C LEU A 27 28.94 -8.45 -14.25
N VAL A 28 27.66 -8.71 -14.48
CA VAL A 28 26.95 -8.24 -15.66
C VAL A 28 25.91 -7.19 -15.27
N VAL A 29 25.66 -6.25 -16.18
CA VAL A 29 24.69 -5.16 -16.01
C VAL A 29 23.73 -5.13 -17.19
N PRO A 30 22.50 -4.61 -17.05
CA PRO A 30 21.59 -4.47 -18.19
C PRO A 30 22.19 -3.54 -19.26
N ALA A 31 22.18 -4.00 -20.52
CA ALA A 31 22.83 -3.31 -21.64
C ALA A 31 22.26 -1.91 -21.93
N HIS A 32 21.00 -1.68 -21.58
CA HIS A 32 20.28 -0.44 -21.87
C HIS A 32 20.15 0.50 -20.67
N THR A 33 20.95 0.30 -19.62
CA THR A 33 21.01 1.19 -18.46
C THR A 33 21.50 2.59 -18.85
N GLU A 34 20.91 3.61 -18.26
CA GLU A 34 21.30 5.02 -18.52
C GLU A 34 22.66 5.36 -17.90
N ILE A 35 22.85 4.93 -16.63
CA ILE A 35 24.07 5.17 -15.85
C ILE A 35 24.39 3.90 -15.06
N VAL A 36 25.64 3.47 -15.06
CA VAL A 36 26.17 2.39 -14.22
C VAL A 36 27.27 2.92 -13.34
N ILE A 37 27.14 2.72 -12.05
CA ILE A 37 28.14 3.04 -11.04
C ILE A 37 28.69 1.72 -10.49
N GLU A 38 29.98 1.47 -10.70
CA GLU A 38 30.66 0.26 -10.22
C GLU A 38 31.51 0.59 -9.02
N GLY A 39 31.57 -0.31 -8.05
CA GLY A 39 32.35 -0.07 -6.85
C GLY A 39 32.50 -1.28 -5.96
N ARG A 40 33.15 -1.07 -4.83
CA ARG A 40 33.34 -2.06 -3.76
C ARG A 40 32.90 -1.50 -2.44
N ILE A 41 32.12 -2.26 -1.68
CA ILE A 41 31.81 -1.93 -0.30
C ILE A 41 33.08 -2.18 0.54
N LEU A 42 33.52 -1.17 1.28
CA LEU A 42 34.67 -1.28 2.18
C LEU A 42 34.17 -1.85 3.52
N PRO A 43 34.55 -3.10 3.88
CA PRO A 43 33.89 -3.82 4.98
C PRO A 43 34.10 -3.19 6.35
N ASP A 44 35.21 -2.47 6.56
CA ASP A 44 35.60 -1.93 7.87
C ASP A 44 35.51 -0.39 7.91
N GLN A 45 34.83 0.22 6.96
CA GLN A 45 34.69 1.68 6.89
C GLN A 45 33.23 2.08 6.88
N THR A 46 32.89 2.95 7.82
CA THR A 46 31.58 3.60 7.88
C THR A 46 31.73 5.10 7.89
N VAL A 47 30.68 5.81 7.47
CA VAL A 47 30.56 7.25 7.58
C VAL A 47 29.21 7.58 8.19
N ARG A 48 29.17 8.73 8.87
CA ARG A 48 27.92 9.26 9.40
C ARG A 48 26.99 9.67 8.26
N GLU A 49 25.80 9.09 8.22
CA GLU A 49 24.76 9.35 7.23
C GLU A 49 23.50 9.91 7.89
N GLY A 50 22.81 10.82 7.16
CA GLY A 50 21.59 11.45 7.63
C GLY A 50 21.82 12.71 8.47
N PRO A 51 20.71 13.35 8.96
CA PRO A 51 19.34 12.99 8.67
C PRO A 51 18.91 13.44 7.25
N PHE A 52 18.04 12.68 6.59
CA PHE A 52 17.40 13.04 5.33
C PHE A 52 15.93 12.61 5.31
N GLY A 53 15.15 13.14 4.36
CA GLY A 53 13.72 12.83 4.27
C GLY A 53 13.48 11.40 3.81
N GLU A 54 12.68 10.65 4.58
CA GLU A 54 12.28 9.28 4.30
C GLU A 54 10.85 9.19 3.78
N PHE A 55 10.50 8.07 3.16
CA PHE A 55 9.19 7.85 2.54
C PHE A 55 8.01 7.94 3.53
N VAL A 56 8.25 7.82 4.82
CA VAL A 56 7.24 8.01 5.88
C VAL A 56 6.93 9.49 6.14
N GLY A 57 7.61 10.42 5.49
CA GLY A 57 7.43 11.87 5.67
C GLY A 57 8.20 12.47 6.85
N TYR A 58 9.03 11.67 7.52
CA TYR A 58 9.89 12.12 8.62
C TYR A 58 11.36 12.05 8.23
N LEU A 59 12.22 12.74 8.98
CA LEU A 59 13.66 12.63 8.82
C LEU A 59 14.14 11.26 9.28
N SER A 60 15.09 10.66 8.56
CA SER A 60 15.77 9.45 9.02
C SER A 60 16.52 9.69 10.33
N PRO A 61 16.78 8.66 11.15
CA PRO A 61 17.78 8.78 12.18
C PRO A 61 19.16 9.01 11.55
N VAL A 62 20.05 9.64 12.29
CA VAL A 62 21.47 9.67 11.94
C VAL A 62 22.08 8.34 12.32
N GLY A 63 22.81 7.72 11.42
CA GLY A 63 23.43 6.41 11.60
C GLY A 63 24.80 6.30 10.95
N GLU A 64 25.43 5.15 11.10
CA GLU A 64 26.65 4.79 10.39
C GLU A 64 26.26 3.98 9.14
N ALA A 65 26.75 4.40 7.99
CA ALA A 65 26.51 3.73 6.70
C ALA A 65 27.84 3.22 6.12
N PRO A 66 27.84 2.06 5.41
CA PRO A 66 29.04 1.54 4.78
C PRO A 66 29.52 2.45 3.66
N VAL A 67 30.84 2.53 3.48
CA VAL A 67 31.48 3.30 2.39
C VAL A 67 31.56 2.43 1.15
N VAL A 68 31.20 3.03 -0.01
CA VAL A 68 31.41 2.42 -1.33
C VAL A 68 32.52 3.18 -2.04
N GLU A 69 33.61 2.47 -2.35
CA GLU A 69 34.68 2.98 -3.23
C GLU A 69 34.23 2.82 -4.69
N ILE A 70 34.03 3.93 -5.40
CA ILE A 70 33.64 3.91 -6.81
C ILE A 70 34.86 3.63 -7.67
N THR A 71 34.75 2.59 -8.53
CA THR A 71 35.83 2.17 -9.43
C THR A 71 35.58 2.55 -10.88
N ALA A 72 34.35 2.70 -11.30
CA ALA A 72 33.96 3.23 -12.61
C ALA A 72 32.57 3.86 -12.59
N VAL A 73 32.36 4.83 -13.48
CA VAL A 73 31.04 5.37 -13.84
C VAL A 73 30.94 5.35 -15.36
N THR A 74 30.01 4.56 -15.87
CA THR A 74 29.70 4.51 -17.30
C THR A 74 28.28 4.98 -17.56
N HIS A 75 28.06 5.58 -18.72
CA HIS A 75 26.74 6.14 -19.06
C HIS A 75 26.55 6.22 -20.58
N ARG A 76 25.30 6.36 -21.00
CA ARG A 76 24.96 6.69 -22.39
C ARG A 76 25.55 8.04 -22.81
N ALA A 77 25.70 8.26 -24.10
CA ALA A 77 26.17 9.54 -24.63
C ALA A 77 25.30 10.73 -24.15
N ARG A 78 24.01 10.53 -23.97
CA ARG A 78 23.04 11.49 -23.40
C ARG A 78 22.18 10.76 -22.35
N PRO A 79 22.68 10.57 -21.13
CA PRO A 79 21.97 9.81 -20.11
C PRO A 79 20.81 10.61 -19.53
N ILE A 80 19.75 9.92 -19.15
CA ILE A 80 18.66 10.45 -18.36
C ILE A 80 18.91 10.05 -16.91
N TYR A 81 19.01 11.01 -16.01
CA TYR A 81 19.07 10.75 -14.57
C TYR A 81 17.68 10.84 -13.96
N HIS A 82 17.13 9.69 -13.56
CA HIS A 82 15.82 9.62 -12.90
C HIS A 82 16.01 9.83 -11.40
N ALA A 83 15.82 11.06 -10.93
CA ALA A 83 15.87 11.40 -9.51
C ALA A 83 14.51 11.14 -8.84
N ILE A 84 14.50 10.42 -7.74
CA ILE A 84 13.32 10.15 -6.92
C ILE A 84 13.55 10.78 -5.55
N ASN A 85 12.62 11.63 -5.11
CA ASN A 85 12.67 12.18 -3.75
C ASN A 85 12.41 11.11 -2.71
N GLY A 86 13.07 11.19 -1.55
CA GLY A 86 12.86 10.27 -0.42
C GLY A 86 11.41 10.23 0.05
N TYR A 87 10.73 11.40 0.05
CA TYR A 87 9.31 11.51 0.35
C TYR A 87 8.54 12.10 -0.83
N GLY A 88 7.50 11.40 -1.30
CA GLY A 88 6.65 11.87 -2.39
C GLY A 88 5.72 10.79 -2.90
N ARG A 89 4.74 11.21 -3.71
CA ARG A 89 3.74 10.30 -4.28
C ARG A 89 4.39 9.19 -5.11
N GLU A 90 5.40 9.50 -5.90
CA GLU A 90 6.10 8.53 -6.73
C GLU A 90 6.74 7.43 -5.89
N THR A 91 7.51 7.81 -4.85
CA THR A 91 8.21 6.87 -3.97
C THR A 91 7.25 5.88 -3.30
N VAL A 92 6.11 6.35 -2.80
CA VAL A 92 5.13 5.48 -2.12
C VAL A 92 4.33 4.64 -3.12
N MET A 93 4.05 5.17 -4.33
CA MET A 93 3.28 4.46 -5.37
C MET A 93 4.06 3.34 -6.05
N LEU A 94 5.38 3.45 -6.20
CA LEU A 94 6.21 2.43 -6.86
C LEU A 94 6.06 1.04 -6.23
N ARG A 95 5.84 0.97 -4.92
CA ARG A 95 5.67 -0.29 -4.19
C ARG A 95 4.23 -0.78 -4.13
N LYS A 96 3.24 0.11 -4.32
CA LYS A 96 1.83 -0.22 -4.17
C LYS A 96 1.45 -1.48 -4.95
N TYR A 97 1.67 -1.46 -6.24
CA TYR A 97 1.19 -2.52 -7.14
C TYR A 97 1.82 -3.89 -6.84
N VAL A 98 3.10 -3.91 -6.49
CA VAL A 98 3.80 -5.16 -6.16
C VAL A 98 3.31 -5.72 -4.84
N LEU A 99 3.18 -4.87 -3.81
CA LEU A 99 2.70 -5.29 -2.49
C LEU A 99 1.23 -5.73 -2.55
N GLU A 100 0.40 -5.00 -3.26
CA GLU A 100 -1.03 -5.29 -3.43
C GLU A 100 -1.26 -6.61 -4.18
N ALA A 101 -0.58 -6.83 -5.30
CA ALA A 101 -0.65 -8.08 -6.05
C ALA A 101 -0.14 -9.26 -5.23
N SER A 102 0.95 -9.08 -4.48
CA SER A 102 1.53 -10.12 -3.61
C SER A 102 0.57 -10.46 -2.46
N LEU A 103 0.00 -9.43 -1.82
CA LEU A 103 -0.99 -9.59 -0.75
C LEU A 103 -2.21 -10.33 -1.25
N LEU A 104 -2.81 -9.86 -2.35
CA LEU A 104 -4.02 -10.46 -2.93
C LEU A 104 -3.80 -11.93 -3.29
N LYS A 105 -2.67 -12.27 -3.90
CA LYS A 105 -2.32 -13.65 -4.24
C LYS A 105 -2.26 -14.56 -3.01
N VAL A 106 -1.62 -14.11 -1.93
CA VAL A 106 -1.53 -14.88 -0.67
C VAL A 106 -2.91 -15.03 -0.03
N LEU A 107 -3.69 -13.93 0.03
CA LEU A 107 -5.01 -13.94 0.62
C LEU A 107 -5.98 -14.88 -0.11
N GLN A 108 -6.02 -14.82 -1.44
CA GLN A 108 -6.91 -15.68 -2.24
C GLN A 108 -6.53 -17.17 -2.12
N ALA A 109 -5.25 -17.49 -1.95
CA ALA A 109 -4.80 -18.85 -1.71
C ALA A 109 -5.17 -19.36 -0.31
N ALA A 110 -5.19 -18.49 0.70
CA ALA A 110 -5.44 -18.85 2.10
C ALA A 110 -6.92 -18.76 2.51
N VAL A 111 -7.67 -17.81 1.94
CA VAL A 111 -9.03 -17.46 2.36
C VAL A 111 -9.94 -17.29 1.13
N PRO A 112 -10.76 -18.28 0.79
CA PRO A 112 -11.46 -18.35 -0.49
C PRO A 112 -12.54 -17.30 -0.72
N ILE A 113 -12.94 -16.55 0.31
CA ILE A 113 -13.92 -15.46 0.20
C ILE A 113 -13.29 -14.11 -0.20
N VAL A 114 -11.96 -14.01 -0.27
CA VAL A 114 -11.27 -12.77 -0.65
C VAL A 114 -11.45 -12.49 -2.14
N VAL A 115 -11.94 -11.30 -2.45
CA VAL A 115 -12.22 -10.83 -3.82
C VAL A 115 -11.11 -9.88 -4.29
N ASP A 116 -10.78 -8.89 -3.46
CA ASP A 116 -9.84 -7.83 -3.82
C ASP A 116 -9.12 -7.27 -2.58
N ALA A 117 -8.05 -6.52 -2.80
CA ALA A 117 -7.30 -5.85 -1.75
C ALA A 117 -6.76 -4.50 -2.24
N GLU A 118 -6.75 -3.50 -1.37
CA GLU A 118 -6.20 -2.16 -1.63
C GLU A 118 -5.19 -1.81 -0.54
N MET A 119 -3.99 -1.42 -0.95
CA MET A 119 -3.00 -0.79 -0.06
C MET A 119 -3.29 0.71 -0.01
N THR A 120 -3.81 1.21 1.10
CA THR A 120 -4.39 2.56 1.18
C THR A 120 -3.37 3.69 1.05
N ALA A 121 -3.77 4.79 0.43
CA ALA A 121 -2.91 5.98 0.28
C ALA A 121 -2.54 6.59 1.64
N GLY A 122 -3.49 6.67 2.59
CA GLY A 122 -3.23 7.16 3.94
C GLY A 122 -2.26 6.27 4.73
N GLY A 123 -2.23 4.98 4.44
CA GLY A 123 -1.25 4.01 4.96
C GLY A 123 0.05 3.96 4.15
N LEU A 124 0.34 4.98 3.32
CA LEU A 124 1.51 5.09 2.46
C LEU A 124 1.70 3.89 1.51
N HIS A 125 0.59 3.28 1.11
CA HIS A 125 0.54 2.05 0.31
C HIS A 125 1.43 0.90 0.88
N ARG A 126 1.59 0.87 2.21
CA ARG A 126 2.47 -0.08 2.88
C ARG A 126 1.95 -0.56 4.24
N PHE A 127 1.39 0.36 5.04
CA PHE A 127 1.07 0.08 6.45
C PHE A 127 -0.38 -0.27 6.68
N HIS A 128 -1.28 0.14 5.77
CA HIS A 128 -2.71 -0.13 5.87
C HIS A 128 -3.21 -0.83 4.61
N ALA A 129 -4.05 -1.85 4.82
CA ALA A 129 -4.74 -2.54 3.73
C ALA A 129 -6.24 -2.61 4.01
N VAL A 130 -7.03 -2.53 2.96
CA VAL A 130 -8.45 -2.88 2.96
C VAL A 130 -8.63 -4.13 2.13
N VAL A 131 -9.32 -5.13 2.66
CA VAL A 131 -9.58 -6.41 2.00
C VAL A 131 -11.07 -6.56 1.78
N GLN A 132 -11.46 -6.79 0.54
CA GLN A 132 -12.84 -7.02 0.16
C GLN A 132 -13.14 -8.53 0.16
N VAL A 133 -14.24 -8.92 0.79
CA VAL A 133 -14.67 -10.32 0.87
C VAL A 133 -16.09 -10.50 0.37
N ARG A 134 -16.35 -11.66 -0.23
CA ARG A 134 -17.69 -12.07 -0.66
C ARG A 134 -18.06 -13.38 0.00
N LYS A 135 -18.99 -13.34 0.95
CA LYS A 135 -19.57 -14.52 1.58
C LYS A 135 -20.76 -15.01 0.77
N THR A 136 -20.84 -16.30 0.50
CA THR A 136 -21.93 -16.97 -0.25
C THR A 136 -22.78 -17.90 0.63
N SER A 137 -22.35 -18.10 1.87
CA SER A 137 -23.06 -18.93 2.85
C SER A 137 -22.71 -18.55 4.28
N LYS A 138 -23.56 -18.93 5.24
CA LYS A 138 -23.34 -18.73 6.68
C LYS A 138 -22.06 -19.42 7.20
N GLN A 139 -21.66 -20.53 6.62
CA GLN A 139 -20.45 -21.27 7.02
C GLN A 139 -19.18 -20.48 6.76
N GLN A 140 -19.26 -19.42 5.98
CA GLN A 140 -18.14 -18.51 5.70
C GLN A 140 -18.04 -17.35 6.70
N ASP A 141 -19.02 -17.19 7.60
CA ASP A 141 -18.88 -16.24 8.71
C ASP A 141 -17.70 -16.65 9.60
N GLY A 142 -16.86 -15.68 9.93
CA GLY A 142 -15.59 -15.88 10.62
C GLY A 142 -14.37 -15.86 9.71
N LEU A 143 -14.49 -16.20 8.41
CA LEU A 143 -13.36 -16.17 7.48
C LEU A 143 -12.79 -14.76 7.25
N GLN A 144 -13.56 -13.70 7.46
CA GLN A 144 -13.05 -12.32 7.44
C GLN A 144 -11.95 -12.10 8.50
N ARG A 145 -12.03 -12.78 9.64
CA ARG A 145 -10.98 -12.73 10.68
C ARG A 145 -9.73 -13.48 10.23
N ASN A 146 -9.90 -14.60 9.52
CA ASN A 146 -8.78 -15.33 8.92
C ASN A 146 -8.08 -14.51 7.85
N ALA A 147 -8.81 -13.70 7.07
CA ALA A 147 -8.22 -12.76 6.10
C ALA A 147 -7.35 -11.71 6.78
N ILE A 148 -7.76 -11.16 7.93
CA ILE A 148 -6.95 -10.25 8.74
C ILE A 148 -5.63 -10.90 9.18
N MET A 149 -5.71 -12.10 9.74
CA MET A 149 -4.52 -12.83 10.22
C MET A 149 -3.59 -13.20 9.07
N ALA A 150 -4.13 -13.65 7.94
CA ALA A 150 -3.35 -13.98 6.75
C ALA A 150 -2.65 -12.75 6.16
N ALA A 151 -3.31 -11.59 6.15
CA ALA A 151 -2.71 -10.34 5.68
C ALA A 151 -1.50 -9.93 6.52
N PHE A 152 -1.59 -10.00 7.84
CA PHE A 152 -0.46 -9.72 8.74
C PHE A 152 0.68 -10.71 8.60
N GLY A 153 0.37 -11.98 8.30
CA GLY A 153 1.37 -12.99 7.99
C GLY A 153 2.06 -12.80 6.65
N ALA A 154 1.31 -12.30 5.65
CA ALA A 154 1.83 -12.06 4.30
C ALA A 154 2.78 -10.86 4.23
N LEU A 155 2.44 -9.76 4.90
CA LEU A 155 3.19 -8.51 4.88
C LEU A 155 3.48 -8.00 6.29
N LYS A 156 4.72 -8.18 6.75
CA LYS A 156 5.15 -7.77 8.10
C LYS A 156 4.96 -6.29 8.41
N ASP A 157 4.94 -5.44 7.37
CA ASP A 157 4.85 -3.99 7.54
C ASP A 157 3.41 -3.50 7.73
N LEU A 158 2.40 -4.32 7.48
CA LEU A 158 1.02 -3.96 7.76
C LEU A 158 0.78 -3.77 9.27
N ASP A 159 0.18 -2.66 9.61
CA ASP A 159 -0.20 -2.29 10.97
C ASP A 159 -1.71 -2.26 11.18
N LEU A 160 -2.46 -1.94 10.09
CA LEU A 160 -3.92 -1.93 10.07
C LEU A 160 -4.44 -2.74 8.88
N VAL A 161 -5.38 -3.64 9.14
CA VAL A 161 -6.14 -4.34 8.11
C VAL A 161 -7.62 -4.20 8.39
N ILE A 162 -8.37 -3.65 7.43
CA ILE A 162 -9.83 -3.53 7.49
C ILE A 162 -10.41 -4.52 6.47
N VAL A 163 -11.33 -5.37 6.90
CA VAL A 163 -12.06 -6.29 6.02
C VAL A 163 -13.49 -5.81 5.87
N VAL A 164 -13.95 -5.69 4.62
CA VAL A 164 -15.30 -5.20 4.26
C VAL A 164 -15.98 -6.16 3.28
N ASP A 165 -17.31 -6.05 3.18
CA ASP A 165 -18.10 -6.81 2.21
C ASP A 165 -17.92 -6.28 0.76
N ASP A 166 -18.41 -7.02 -0.22
CA ASP A 166 -18.23 -6.76 -1.65
C ASP A 166 -19.09 -5.60 -2.23
N ASP A 167 -19.96 -5.02 -1.42
CA ASP A 167 -20.71 -3.80 -1.77
C ASP A 167 -19.99 -2.49 -1.39
N ILE A 168 -18.81 -2.57 -0.79
CA ILE A 168 -17.97 -1.44 -0.39
C ILE A 168 -16.87 -1.21 -1.42
N ASP A 169 -16.76 0.01 -1.93
CA ASP A 169 -15.63 0.40 -2.78
C ASP A 169 -14.36 0.61 -1.91
N ILE A 170 -13.48 -0.38 -1.93
CA ILE A 170 -12.24 -0.36 -1.13
C ILE A 170 -11.23 0.73 -1.56
N ARG A 171 -11.43 1.34 -2.74
CA ARG A 171 -10.60 2.44 -3.25
C ARG A 171 -11.17 3.82 -2.88
N ASN A 172 -12.36 3.85 -2.30
CA ASN A 172 -12.99 5.05 -1.76
C ASN A 172 -12.87 5.06 -0.22
N PRO A 173 -11.97 5.87 0.37
CA PRO A 173 -11.80 5.91 1.83
C PRO A 173 -13.08 6.25 2.60
N ALA A 174 -13.96 7.09 2.05
CA ALA A 174 -15.23 7.44 2.68
C ALA A 174 -16.19 6.24 2.73
N ASP A 175 -16.17 5.36 1.72
CA ASP A 175 -16.99 4.15 1.71
C ASP A 175 -16.47 3.10 2.70
N VAL A 176 -15.15 2.99 2.84
CA VAL A 176 -14.51 2.15 3.86
C VAL A 176 -14.85 2.64 5.27
N GLU A 177 -14.75 3.95 5.51
CA GLU A 177 -15.13 4.57 6.79
C GLU A 177 -16.61 4.36 7.10
N TYR A 178 -17.48 4.48 6.09
CA TYR A 178 -18.89 4.15 6.21
C TYR A 178 -19.11 2.69 6.68
N ALA A 179 -18.40 1.72 6.10
CA ALA A 179 -18.48 0.33 6.53
C ALA A 179 -18.05 0.15 7.98
N VAL A 180 -16.95 0.78 8.40
CA VAL A 180 -16.47 0.75 9.78
C VAL A 180 -17.51 1.36 10.73
N ALA A 181 -18.10 2.50 10.38
CA ALA A 181 -19.08 3.20 11.21
C ALA A 181 -20.41 2.44 11.36
N THR A 182 -20.82 1.65 10.35
CA THR A 182 -22.17 1.07 10.29
C THR A 182 -22.22 -0.44 10.50
N ARG A 183 -21.09 -1.16 10.38
CA ARG A 183 -21.02 -2.64 10.41
C ARG A 183 -20.11 -3.19 11.49
N MET A 184 -19.29 -2.36 12.13
CA MET A 184 -18.37 -2.80 13.18
C MET A 184 -18.99 -2.60 14.58
N GLU A 185 -18.85 -3.63 15.40
CA GLU A 185 -19.06 -3.58 16.86
C GLU A 185 -17.71 -3.86 17.55
N ALA A 186 -17.18 -2.84 18.26
CA ALA A 186 -15.77 -2.83 18.69
C ALA A 186 -15.39 -4.00 19.62
N SER A 187 -16.29 -4.45 20.50
CA SER A 187 -15.99 -5.55 21.44
C SER A 187 -15.82 -6.90 20.72
N ARG A 188 -16.42 -7.05 19.55
CA ARG A 188 -16.45 -8.29 18.78
C ARG A 188 -15.52 -8.26 17.57
N ASP A 189 -15.47 -7.11 16.87
CA ASP A 189 -14.95 -7.03 15.50
C ASP A 189 -13.53 -6.47 15.42
N LEU A 190 -12.95 -6.09 16.56
CA LEU A 190 -11.53 -5.73 16.65
C LEU A 190 -10.64 -6.94 16.94
N ILE A 191 -9.47 -6.94 16.33
CA ILE A 191 -8.40 -7.91 16.58
C ILE A 191 -7.12 -7.13 16.85
N THR A 192 -6.59 -7.23 18.06
CA THR A 192 -5.29 -6.64 18.39
C THR A 192 -4.25 -7.74 18.58
N ILE A 193 -3.14 -7.66 17.88
CA ILE A 193 -2.02 -8.60 17.98
C ILE A 193 -0.83 -7.83 18.57
N PRO A 194 -0.55 -7.96 19.87
CA PRO A 194 0.55 -7.25 20.51
C PRO A 194 1.91 -7.87 20.17
N GLY A 195 2.98 -7.07 20.27
CA GLY A 195 4.36 -7.55 20.15
C GLY A 195 4.77 -8.02 18.75
N ALA A 196 4.04 -7.62 17.71
CA ALA A 196 4.34 -8.01 16.33
C ALA A 196 5.39 -7.10 15.70
N ARG A 197 6.15 -7.65 14.74
CA ARG A 197 7.13 -6.88 13.96
C ARG A 197 6.42 -6.06 12.88
N GLY A 198 6.75 -4.77 12.81
CA GLY A 198 6.39 -3.84 11.74
C GLY A 198 7.62 -3.13 11.18
N HIS A 199 7.42 -2.01 10.51
CA HIS A 199 8.50 -1.21 9.94
C HIS A 199 9.13 -0.28 10.97
N GLU A 200 10.45 -0.23 11.02
CA GLU A 200 11.21 0.54 12.05
C GLU A 200 11.12 2.06 11.88
N TYR A 201 10.82 2.57 10.69
CA TYR A 201 10.63 4.02 10.43
C TYR A 201 9.30 4.56 10.96
N VAL A 202 8.36 3.70 11.32
CA VAL A 202 7.17 4.11 12.06
C VAL A 202 7.55 4.27 13.53
N ARG A 203 7.58 5.51 14.00
CA ARG A 203 8.20 5.90 15.28
C ARG A 203 7.43 5.50 16.54
N VAL A 204 6.19 5.05 16.40
CA VAL A 204 5.44 4.45 17.50
C VAL A 204 5.91 3.02 17.74
N GLY A 205 6.02 2.63 18.98
CA GLY A 205 6.54 1.31 19.36
C GLY A 205 8.05 1.31 19.64
N ASN A 206 8.60 0.13 19.88
CA ASN A 206 10.01 -0.07 20.23
C ASN A 206 10.73 -0.79 19.09
N ALA A 207 11.62 -0.08 18.38
CA ALA A 207 12.44 -0.63 17.29
C ALA A 207 11.65 -1.46 16.26
N GLY A 208 10.46 -0.98 15.89
CA GLY A 208 9.57 -1.66 14.94
C GLY A 208 8.70 -2.76 15.56
N ILE A 209 8.76 -2.99 16.87
CA ILE A 209 7.85 -3.90 17.57
C ILE A 209 6.69 -3.11 18.14
N ARG A 210 5.46 -3.48 17.72
CA ARG A 210 4.22 -2.81 18.13
C ARG A 210 3.01 -3.72 17.97
N ALA A 211 1.83 -3.27 18.37
CA ALA A 211 0.62 -4.01 18.11
C ALA A 211 0.12 -3.79 16.66
N LYS A 212 -0.56 -4.79 16.10
CA LYS A 212 -1.31 -4.71 14.86
C LYS A 212 -2.79 -4.67 15.16
N LEU A 213 -3.56 -3.95 14.34
CA LEU A 213 -5.00 -3.80 14.49
C LEU A 213 -5.72 -4.34 13.25
N GLY A 214 -6.60 -5.31 13.46
CA GLY A 214 -7.56 -5.78 12.46
C GLY A 214 -8.96 -5.30 12.78
N ILE A 215 -9.72 -4.92 11.78
CA ILE A 215 -11.13 -4.51 11.86
C ILE A 215 -11.95 -5.35 10.91
N ALA A 216 -12.95 -6.07 11.43
CA ALA A 216 -13.90 -6.84 10.63
C ALA A 216 -15.19 -6.05 10.44
N ALA A 217 -15.23 -5.14 9.47
CA ALA A 217 -16.40 -4.31 9.16
C ALA A 217 -17.30 -5.01 8.12
N THR A 218 -17.75 -6.22 8.44
CA THR A 218 -18.60 -7.06 7.57
C THR A 218 -19.90 -7.44 8.25
N VAL A 219 -20.95 -7.64 7.45
CA VAL A 219 -22.27 -8.06 7.91
C VAL A 219 -22.32 -9.59 8.02
N PRO A 220 -22.96 -10.18 9.07
CA PRO A 220 -23.26 -11.61 9.09
C PRO A 220 -24.07 -12.01 7.86
N PHE A 221 -23.78 -13.20 7.29
CA PHE A 221 -24.38 -13.61 6.02
C PHE A 221 -25.92 -13.58 6.02
N GLU A 222 -26.54 -14.02 7.11
CA GLU A 222 -28.01 -14.07 7.24
C GLU A 222 -28.66 -12.70 7.47
N GLU A 223 -27.86 -11.66 7.78
CA GLU A 223 -28.37 -10.32 8.06
C GLU A 223 -28.20 -9.34 6.90
N ARG A 224 -27.71 -9.80 5.75
CA ARG A 224 -27.38 -8.91 4.60
C ARG A 224 -28.53 -8.00 4.16
N ASP A 225 -29.77 -8.54 4.17
CA ASP A 225 -30.94 -7.76 3.73
C ASP A 225 -31.21 -6.54 4.64
N ARG A 226 -30.82 -6.60 5.93
CA ARG A 226 -30.93 -5.49 6.88
C ARG A 226 -29.93 -4.35 6.61
N PHE A 227 -28.87 -4.65 5.86
CA PHE A 227 -27.80 -3.71 5.51
C PHE A 227 -27.82 -3.32 4.03
N ALA A 228 -28.92 -3.64 3.32
CA ALA A 228 -29.09 -3.21 1.94
C ALA A 228 -29.08 -1.67 1.88
N ARG A 229 -28.18 -1.12 1.06
CA ARG A 229 -28.04 0.34 0.90
C ARG A 229 -29.20 0.90 0.12
N CYS A 230 -29.74 2.04 0.56
CA CYS A 230 -30.73 2.78 -0.20
C CYS A 230 -30.14 3.20 -1.56
N GLN A 231 -30.85 2.87 -2.61
CA GLN A 231 -30.52 3.33 -3.95
C GLN A 231 -31.50 4.44 -4.34
N PHE A 232 -30.97 5.58 -4.74
CA PHE A 232 -31.75 6.68 -5.29
C PHE A 232 -31.70 6.60 -6.81
N SER A 233 -32.87 6.71 -7.45
CA SER A 233 -32.89 6.85 -8.91
C SER A 233 -32.14 8.13 -9.28
N PRO A 234 -31.30 8.09 -10.33
CA PRO A 234 -30.69 9.29 -10.85
C PRO A 234 -31.79 10.31 -11.20
N VAL A 235 -31.67 11.51 -10.69
CA VAL A 235 -32.53 12.61 -11.10
C VAL A 235 -31.84 13.29 -12.27
N ASP A 236 -32.48 13.23 -13.44
CA ASP A 236 -32.00 13.95 -14.63
C ASP A 236 -32.36 15.43 -14.47
N VAL A 237 -31.55 16.16 -13.70
CA VAL A 237 -31.67 17.62 -13.55
C VAL A 237 -30.68 18.26 -14.51
N ARG A 238 -31.20 18.93 -15.53
CA ARG A 238 -30.38 19.76 -16.39
C ARG A 238 -30.05 21.08 -15.68
N PRO A 239 -28.88 21.68 -15.94
CA PRO A 239 -28.54 23.00 -15.39
C PRO A 239 -29.63 24.06 -15.64
N ASP A 240 -30.33 23.99 -16.78
CA ASP A 240 -31.41 24.89 -17.17
C ASP A 240 -32.72 24.66 -16.38
N ASP A 241 -32.89 23.51 -15.70
CA ASP A 241 -34.04 23.21 -14.86
C ASP A 241 -33.87 23.80 -13.43
N LEU A 242 -32.68 24.29 -13.11
CA LEU A 242 -32.36 24.94 -11.84
C LEU A 242 -32.65 26.43 -11.96
N THR A 243 -33.89 26.85 -11.66
CA THR A 243 -34.22 28.28 -11.49
C THR A 243 -33.67 28.73 -10.13
N PHE A 244 -32.61 29.54 -10.20
CA PHE A 244 -32.02 30.13 -9.02
C PHE A 244 -32.75 31.48 -8.74
N ASP A 245 -33.51 31.55 -7.69
CA ASP A 245 -34.11 32.82 -7.22
C ASP A 245 -33.14 33.50 -6.22
N PRO A 246 -32.46 34.58 -6.63
CA PRO A 246 -31.50 35.27 -5.75
C PRO A 246 -32.17 35.91 -4.50
N GLU A 247 -33.47 36.12 -4.51
CA GLU A 247 -34.20 36.70 -3.40
C GLU A 247 -34.38 35.72 -2.25
N VAL A 248 -34.63 34.44 -2.57
CA VAL A 248 -34.75 33.36 -1.58
C VAL A 248 -33.44 33.19 -0.79
N LEU A 249 -32.29 33.35 -1.44
CA LEU A 249 -30.99 33.25 -0.78
C LEU A 249 -30.71 34.42 0.17
N ARG A 250 -31.22 35.61 -0.15
CA ARG A 250 -31.07 36.82 0.70
C ARG A 250 -31.82 36.73 2.00
N VAL A 251 -32.93 36.03 2.02
CA VAL A 251 -33.74 35.83 3.24
C VAL A 251 -33.00 34.90 4.22
N HIS A 252 -32.41 33.81 3.75
CA HIS A 252 -31.71 32.86 4.60
C HIS A 252 -30.39 33.37 5.17
N LEU A 253 -29.74 34.30 4.51
CA LEU A 253 -28.47 34.91 4.98
C LEU A 253 -28.70 36.06 6.03
N ARG A 254 -29.96 36.48 6.24
CA ARG A 254 -30.27 37.52 7.21
C ARG A 254 -30.78 36.99 8.57
N GLU A 255 -31.04 35.68 8.66
CA GLU A 255 -31.56 35.03 9.87
C GLU A 255 -30.51 34.15 10.57
N GLY A 256 -29.24 34.17 10.16
CA GLY A 256 -28.11 33.40 10.72
C GLY A 256 -27.09 34.26 11.47
#